data_98f461a8799a58b25fed8466c6ff9ae3
#
_entry.id   98f461a8799a58b25fed8466c6ff9ae3
#
_cell.length_a   1.000
_cell.length_b   1.000
_cell.length_c   1.000
_cell.angle_alpha   90.00
_cell.angle_beta   90.00
_cell.angle_gamma   90.00
#
_symmetry.space_group_name_H-M   'P 1'
#
loop_
_entity.id
_entity.type
_entity.pdbx_description
1 polymer ?
#
loop_
_entity_poly.entity_id
_entity_poly.type
_entity_poly.pdbx_seq_one_letter_code
_entity_poly.pdbx_strand_id
1 'polypeptide(L)'
;MFVRTYAGAIVGIDAVAVTVEVNIAGGGLGMYLVGLPDNAVKESEQRIRAAFENSGERMSGRKVVVSLAPADLRKEGASFDLPIAVGILAAMGRVDAGALGGTMFAGELSLDGTLKPVRGVLPMAVRARDEGLRRLVLPAGNAREAAVVEGIDVLGAGSLKEVMALLNGEAEIVPAVPGAAEPFEVAAGRYEEDFADVKGQALAKRALEIAAAGGHNVLMIGAPGSGKTMLARRMPTILPPLSPGEALETTKIHSVAGKAGVAGGLMARRPYRAPHHTISQVALIGGGQSPRPGEVSLAHNGVLFLDELPEFGRSVLEVLRQPLEEKKITVSRAKYSVEYPANFTLVAAMNPCPCGYYNHPARECVCSPGSVHRYMSRISGPLMDRIDMHVEVTPVSAAELSTAAPGESSAAIRARVVRAREVQAVRFRGAQGVYTNAMMNAAMLREYCRPDAASAALLERAMERLNLSARAYDRILKVARTIADLAGRDTVAAADVAEAINYRSLDRGNWGR
;
A
#
# COMPACT_ATOMS: atom_id res chain seq x y z
N MET A 1 33.57 -9.09 -29.04
CA MET A 1 32.19 -9.47 -29.42
C MET A 1 31.24 -8.59 -28.64
N PHE A 2 30.19 -8.06 -29.27
CA PHE A 2 29.19 -7.19 -28.66
C PHE A 2 27.86 -7.94 -28.52
N VAL A 3 27.26 -7.87 -27.34
CA VAL A 3 25.99 -8.55 -27.01
C VAL A 3 25.11 -7.61 -26.22
N ARG A 4 23.79 -7.76 -26.34
CA ARG A 4 22.78 -7.06 -25.57
C ARG A 4 21.88 -8.04 -24.80
N THR A 5 21.61 -7.73 -23.52
CA THR A 5 20.59 -8.37 -22.71
C THR A 5 19.68 -7.30 -22.11
N TYR A 6 18.54 -7.70 -21.54
CA TYR A 6 17.59 -6.78 -20.93
C TYR A 6 17.42 -7.10 -19.44
N ALA A 7 17.33 -6.03 -18.63
CA ALA A 7 17.08 -6.07 -17.20
C ALA A 7 15.98 -5.07 -16.83
N GLY A 8 15.52 -5.11 -15.59
CA GLY A 8 14.58 -4.14 -15.04
C GLY A 8 15.19 -3.35 -13.88
N ALA A 9 15.08 -2.04 -13.89
CA ALA A 9 15.39 -1.17 -12.76
C ALA A 9 14.10 -0.68 -12.11
N ILE A 10 13.98 -0.77 -10.77
CA ILE A 10 12.81 -0.31 -10.05
C ILE A 10 12.88 1.19 -9.81
N VAL A 11 11.82 1.90 -10.18
CA VAL A 11 11.62 3.33 -9.92
C VAL A 11 10.22 3.53 -9.32
N GLY A 12 10.18 3.87 -8.05
CA GLY A 12 8.90 3.91 -7.32
C GLY A 12 8.29 2.52 -7.17
N ILE A 13 7.13 2.31 -7.76
CA ILE A 13 6.43 1.02 -7.81
C ILE A 13 6.49 0.36 -9.18
N ASP A 14 7.11 1.01 -10.16
CA ASP A 14 7.22 0.54 -11.53
C ASP A 14 8.64 0.11 -11.86
N ALA A 15 8.81 -0.53 -13.01
CA ALA A 15 10.11 -0.87 -13.56
C ALA A 15 10.38 -0.12 -14.85
N VAL A 16 11.65 0.21 -15.07
CA VAL A 16 12.17 0.77 -16.32
C VAL A 16 13.06 -0.29 -16.96
N ALA A 17 12.89 -0.54 -18.26
CA ALA A 17 13.74 -1.47 -18.98
C ALA A 17 15.17 -0.90 -19.08
N VAL A 18 16.14 -1.74 -18.75
CA VAL A 18 17.57 -1.43 -18.83
C VAL A 18 18.20 -2.34 -19.86
N THR A 19 18.83 -1.75 -20.88
CA THR A 19 19.66 -2.50 -21.81
C THR A 19 21.05 -2.68 -21.20
N VAL A 20 21.47 -3.94 -21.08
CA VAL A 20 22.80 -4.33 -20.61
C VAL A 20 23.63 -4.67 -21.84
N GLU A 21 24.54 -3.80 -22.18
CA GLU A 21 25.45 -3.97 -23.34
C GLU A 21 26.80 -4.49 -22.85
N VAL A 22 27.22 -5.63 -23.37
CA VAL A 22 28.51 -6.26 -23.02
C VAL A 22 29.41 -6.28 -24.23
N ASN A 23 30.63 -5.75 -24.09
CA ASN A 23 31.65 -5.79 -25.11
C ASN A 23 32.97 -6.37 -24.56
N ILE A 24 33.46 -7.43 -25.19
CA ILE A 24 34.76 -8.02 -24.88
C ILE A 24 35.76 -7.54 -25.95
N ALA A 25 36.73 -6.71 -25.54
CA ALA A 25 37.74 -6.11 -26.38
C ALA A 25 39.15 -6.64 -26.06
N GLY A 26 40.07 -6.52 -27.00
CA GLY A 26 41.49 -6.76 -26.76
C GLY A 26 42.15 -5.58 -25.99
N GLY A 27 43.31 -5.84 -25.35
CA GLY A 27 44.12 -4.77 -24.76
C GLY A 27 43.76 -4.38 -23.34
N GLY A 28 43.83 -5.31 -22.44
CA GLY A 28 43.65 -5.06 -20.98
C GLY A 28 42.96 -6.20 -20.26
N LEU A 29 42.96 -6.14 -18.92
CA LEU A 29 42.30 -7.07 -18.03
C LEU A 29 41.25 -6.34 -17.21
N GLY A 30 40.23 -7.06 -16.73
CA GLY A 30 39.24 -6.57 -15.77
C GLY A 30 37.89 -6.24 -16.40
N MET A 31 36.94 -6.00 -15.52
CA MET A 31 35.56 -5.64 -15.85
C MET A 31 35.29 -4.16 -15.50
N TYR A 32 34.68 -3.46 -16.42
CA TYR A 32 34.36 -2.03 -16.28
C TYR A 32 32.87 -1.81 -16.46
N LEU A 33 32.24 -1.30 -15.41
CA LEU A 33 30.80 -1.01 -15.37
C LEU A 33 30.57 0.50 -15.58
N VAL A 34 29.71 0.85 -16.54
CA VAL A 34 29.29 2.23 -16.83
C VAL A 34 27.75 2.34 -16.83
N GLY A 35 27.18 3.53 -16.60
CA GLY A 35 25.74 3.77 -16.59
C GLY A 35 25.16 3.92 -15.19
N LEU A 36 25.84 4.65 -14.30
CA LEU A 36 25.43 4.97 -12.92
C LEU A 36 25.12 3.74 -12.04
N PRO A 37 26.01 2.71 -11.99
CA PRO A 37 25.83 1.60 -11.05
C PRO A 37 26.00 2.07 -9.59
N ASP A 38 25.18 1.55 -8.67
CA ASP A 38 25.41 1.69 -7.22
C ASP A 38 26.54 0.76 -6.74
N ASN A 39 26.82 0.75 -5.45
CA ASN A 39 27.87 -0.11 -4.90
C ASN A 39 27.54 -1.60 -5.05
N ALA A 40 26.27 -1.99 -4.88
CA ALA A 40 25.85 -3.38 -5.01
C ALA A 40 26.04 -3.90 -6.45
N VAL A 41 25.73 -3.05 -7.45
CA VAL A 41 25.99 -3.37 -8.87
C VAL A 41 27.49 -3.41 -9.17
N LYS A 42 28.31 -2.54 -8.55
CA LYS A 42 29.78 -2.59 -8.72
C LYS A 42 30.40 -3.87 -8.14
N GLU A 43 29.86 -4.35 -7.03
CA GLU A 43 30.28 -5.61 -6.39
C GLU A 43 29.89 -6.87 -7.20
N SER A 44 29.01 -6.72 -8.22
CA SER A 44 28.60 -7.84 -9.09
C SER A 44 29.77 -8.53 -9.76
N GLU A 45 30.85 -7.80 -10.06
CA GLU A 45 32.07 -8.40 -10.65
C GLU A 45 32.59 -9.57 -9.81
N GLN A 46 32.66 -9.40 -8.49
CA GLN A 46 33.17 -10.42 -7.59
C GLN A 46 32.23 -11.63 -7.51
N ARG A 47 30.91 -11.37 -7.42
CA ARG A 47 29.91 -12.44 -7.39
C ARG A 47 29.87 -13.22 -8.72
N ILE A 48 29.87 -12.53 -9.84
CA ILE A 48 29.87 -13.14 -11.19
C ILE A 48 31.13 -13.98 -11.39
N ARG A 49 32.31 -13.47 -11.01
CA ARG A 49 33.58 -14.20 -11.13
C ARG A 49 33.54 -15.51 -10.35
N ALA A 50 33.15 -15.48 -9.09
CA ALA A 50 33.04 -16.67 -8.26
C ALA A 50 31.96 -17.63 -8.78
N ALA A 51 30.79 -17.13 -9.18
CA ALA A 51 29.72 -17.93 -9.76
C ALA A 51 30.16 -18.64 -11.05
N PHE A 52 30.95 -18.00 -11.91
CA PHE A 52 31.52 -18.64 -13.11
C PHE A 52 32.44 -19.80 -12.74
N GLU A 53 33.41 -19.57 -11.84
CA GLU A 53 34.36 -20.61 -11.42
C GLU A 53 33.63 -21.83 -10.85
N ASN A 54 32.63 -21.61 -10.00
CA ASN A 54 31.81 -22.69 -9.41
C ASN A 54 30.82 -23.33 -10.41
N SER A 55 30.55 -22.64 -11.51
CA SER A 55 29.74 -23.19 -12.61
C SER A 55 30.56 -23.92 -13.68
N GLY A 56 31.88 -23.98 -13.54
CA GLY A 56 32.79 -24.63 -14.50
C GLY A 56 33.25 -23.70 -15.61
N GLU A 57 32.97 -22.41 -15.51
CA GLU A 57 33.34 -21.37 -16.45
C GLU A 57 34.48 -20.49 -15.90
N ARG A 58 35.16 -19.76 -16.76
CA ARG A 58 36.17 -18.80 -16.32
C ARG A 58 35.91 -17.44 -16.97
N MET A 59 36.07 -16.37 -16.18
CA MET A 59 35.99 -15.02 -16.70
C MET A 59 36.98 -14.81 -17.84
N SER A 60 36.57 -14.04 -18.84
CA SER A 60 37.45 -13.68 -19.96
C SER A 60 38.75 -13.06 -19.45
N GLY A 61 39.89 -13.55 -19.96
CA GLY A 61 41.21 -12.93 -19.78
C GLY A 61 41.43 -11.64 -20.59
N ARG A 62 40.34 -10.99 -21.05
CA ARG A 62 40.31 -9.75 -21.81
C ARG A 62 39.51 -8.68 -21.07
N LYS A 63 39.62 -7.44 -21.55
CA LYS A 63 38.84 -6.33 -21.05
C LYS A 63 37.33 -6.54 -21.34
N VAL A 64 36.52 -6.58 -20.31
CA VAL A 64 35.05 -6.65 -20.40
C VAL A 64 34.47 -5.27 -20.03
N VAL A 65 33.74 -4.67 -20.94
CA VAL A 65 33.02 -3.41 -20.68
C VAL A 65 31.52 -3.71 -20.67
N VAL A 66 30.87 -3.34 -19.59
CA VAL A 66 29.42 -3.48 -19.42
C VAL A 66 28.80 -2.09 -19.30
N SER A 67 27.90 -1.75 -20.21
CA SER A 67 27.14 -0.49 -20.21
C SER A 67 25.70 -0.76 -19.85
N LEU A 68 25.18 -0.01 -18.87
CA LEU A 68 23.79 -0.10 -18.39
C LEU A 68 23.02 1.14 -18.86
N ALA A 69 22.26 1.02 -19.94
CA ALA A 69 21.49 2.11 -20.52
C ALA A 69 20.01 2.08 -20.07
N PRO A 70 19.38 3.23 -19.84
CA PRO A 70 19.85 4.62 -20.04
C PRO A 70 20.82 5.08 -18.94
N ALA A 71 21.74 5.97 -19.28
CA ALA A 71 22.81 6.40 -18.37
C ALA A 71 22.38 7.38 -17.28
N ASP A 72 21.27 8.05 -17.45
CA ASP A 72 20.66 8.99 -16.48
C ASP A 72 19.90 8.30 -15.34
N LEU A 73 19.53 7.03 -15.54
CA LEU A 73 18.89 6.22 -14.52
C LEU A 73 19.93 5.51 -13.65
N ARG A 74 19.84 5.67 -12.33
CA ARG A 74 20.67 4.92 -11.39
C ARG A 74 20.21 3.46 -11.30
N LYS A 75 21.15 2.52 -11.39
CA LYS A 75 20.90 1.08 -11.24
C LYS A 75 21.28 0.67 -9.82
N GLU A 76 20.33 0.09 -9.11
CA GLU A 76 20.48 -0.25 -7.69
C GLU A 76 20.20 -1.73 -7.44
N GLY A 77 21.00 -2.30 -6.53
CA GLY A 77 20.80 -3.67 -6.05
C GLY A 77 21.42 -4.75 -6.92
N ALA A 78 21.38 -5.98 -6.41
CA ALA A 78 22.06 -7.13 -7.01
C ALA A 78 21.25 -7.84 -8.12
N SER A 79 20.06 -7.34 -8.48
CA SER A 79 19.22 -7.94 -9.54
C SER A 79 19.87 -7.92 -10.94
N PHE A 80 20.90 -7.11 -11.10
CA PHE A 80 21.68 -7.01 -12.35
C PHE A 80 22.74 -8.09 -12.50
N ASP A 81 23.04 -8.89 -11.48
CA ASP A 81 24.08 -9.92 -11.57
C ASP A 81 23.78 -10.92 -12.69
N LEU A 82 22.57 -11.44 -12.77
CA LEU A 82 22.18 -12.41 -13.80
C LEU A 82 22.25 -11.83 -15.22
N PRO A 83 21.62 -10.68 -15.56
CA PRO A 83 21.70 -10.13 -16.91
C PRO A 83 23.12 -9.78 -17.33
N ILE A 84 23.97 -9.30 -16.42
CA ILE A 84 25.39 -9.04 -16.69
C ILE A 84 26.13 -10.36 -16.96
N ALA A 85 25.94 -11.38 -16.10
CA ALA A 85 26.59 -12.69 -16.26
C ALA A 85 26.21 -13.35 -17.58
N VAL A 86 24.92 -13.38 -17.92
CA VAL A 86 24.42 -13.93 -19.18
C VAL A 86 25.00 -13.18 -20.38
N GLY A 87 25.05 -11.84 -20.33
CA GLY A 87 25.66 -11.02 -21.37
C GLY A 87 27.14 -11.33 -21.57
N ILE A 88 27.91 -11.55 -20.49
CA ILE A 88 29.33 -11.92 -20.54
C ILE A 88 29.50 -13.33 -21.15
N LEU A 89 28.72 -14.32 -20.71
CA LEU A 89 28.74 -15.69 -21.20
C LEU A 89 28.44 -15.74 -22.73
N ALA A 90 27.44 -14.98 -23.17
CA ALA A 90 27.10 -14.88 -24.57
C ALA A 90 28.24 -14.19 -25.39
N ALA A 91 28.83 -13.12 -24.84
CA ALA A 91 29.98 -12.46 -25.48
C ALA A 91 31.24 -13.35 -25.51
N MET A 92 31.34 -14.35 -24.65
CA MET A 92 32.37 -15.38 -24.63
C MET A 92 32.03 -16.58 -25.55
N GLY A 93 30.82 -16.65 -26.10
CA GLY A 93 30.35 -17.79 -26.91
C GLY A 93 30.05 -19.04 -26.06
N ARG A 94 29.71 -18.87 -24.77
CA ARG A 94 29.32 -19.95 -23.84
C ARG A 94 27.82 -20.20 -23.78
N VAL A 95 27.04 -19.22 -24.21
CA VAL A 95 25.60 -19.34 -24.44
C VAL A 95 25.25 -18.76 -25.80
N ASP A 96 24.17 -19.26 -26.41
CA ASP A 96 23.70 -18.77 -27.71
C ASP A 96 23.18 -17.32 -27.58
N ALA A 97 23.85 -16.38 -28.24
CA ALA A 97 23.44 -14.98 -28.27
C ALA A 97 22.08 -14.78 -28.95
N GLY A 98 21.67 -15.67 -29.86
CA GLY A 98 20.37 -15.65 -30.53
C GLY A 98 19.21 -15.93 -29.54
N ALA A 99 19.45 -16.72 -28.51
CA ALA A 99 18.47 -17.06 -27.50
C ALA A 99 18.15 -15.90 -26.51
N LEU A 100 18.96 -14.83 -26.50
CA LEU A 100 18.76 -13.66 -25.63
C LEU A 100 17.64 -12.75 -26.12
N GLY A 101 17.31 -12.81 -27.42
CA GLY A 101 16.29 -11.97 -28.03
C GLY A 101 14.91 -12.15 -27.38
N GLY A 102 14.26 -11.03 -27.02
CA GLY A 102 12.92 -11.07 -26.40
C GLY A 102 12.89 -11.60 -24.97
N THR A 103 14.03 -11.63 -24.25
CA THR A 103 14.13 -12.12 -22.88
C THR A 103 14.67 -11.04 -21.95
N MET A 104 13.95 -10.78 -20.85
CA MET A 104 14.46 -9.99 -19.72
C MET A 104 15.02 -10.94 -18.65
N PHE A 105 16.08 -10.52 -17.97
CA PHE A 105 16.74 -11.27 -16.92
C PHE A 105 16.75 -10.44 -15.63
N ALA A 106 16.53 -11.09 -14.49
CA ALA A 106 16.70 -10.50 -13.17
C ALA A 106 17.12 -11.57 -12.16
N GLY A 107 18.11 -11.28 -11.32
CA GLY A 107 18.54 -12.24 -10.29
C GLY A 107 19.86 -11.84 -9.65
N GLU A 108 19.99 -12.12 -8.36
CA GLU A 108 21.22 -12.00 -7.60
C GLU A 108 21.97 -13.33 -7.67
N LEU A 109 23.27 -13.31 -7.93
CA LEU A 109 24.12 -14.48 -7.92
C LEU A 109 24.81 -14.66 -6.58
N SER A 110 24.68 -15.84 -6.00
CA SER A 110 25.56 -16.30 -4.93
C SER A 110 26.92 -16.74 -5.50
N LEU A 111 27.94 -16.80 -4.66
CA LEU A 111 29.29 -17.19 -5.06
C LEU A 111 29.35 -18.62 -5.63
N ASP A 112 28.44 -19.49 -5.21
CA ASP A 112 28.30 -20.87 -5.70
C ASP A 112 27.52 -21.00 -7.03
N GLY A 113 27.04 -19.88 -7.58
CA GLY A 113 26.25 -19.82 -8.81
C GLY A 113 24.75 -20.04 -8.62
N THR A 114 24.25 -20.18 -7.38
CA THR A 114 22.79 -20.21 -7.11
C THR A 114 22.17 -18.84 -7.29
N LEU A 115 20.90 -18.82 -7.72
CA LEU A 115 20.12 -17.59 -7.87
C LEU A 115 19.31 -17.28 -6.60
N LYS A 116 19.52 -16.10 -6.05
CA LYS A 116 18.80 -15.58 -4.89
C LYS A 116 17.61 -14.71 -5.31
N PRO A 117 16.48 -14.80 -4.57
CA PRO A 117 15.32 -13.96 -4.82
C PRO A 117 15.65 -12.47 -4.77
N VAL A 118 15.04 -11.71 -5.69
CA VAL A 118 15.15 -10.26 -5.79
C VAL A 118 13.79 -9.59 -5.58
N ARG A 119 13.78 -8.28 -5.35
CA ARG A 119 12.56 -7.51 -5.12
C ARG A 119 12.04 -6.89 -6.41
N GLY A 120 10.73 -6.61 -6.45
CA GLY A 120 10.14 -5.87 -7.55
C GLY A 120 10.03 -6.68 -8.85
N VAL A 121 9.96 -8.00 -8.76
CA VAL A 121 9.84 -8.85 -9.96
C VAL A 121 8.49 -8.68 -10.65
N LEU A 122 7.43 -8.37 -9.91
CA LEU A 122 6.12 -8.10 -10.49
C LEU A 122 6.12 -6.86 -11.41
N PRO A 123 6.58 -5.67 -11.00
CA PRO A 123 6.73 -4.55 -11.92
C PRO A 123 7.72 -4.84 -13.07
N MET A 124 8.76 -5.65 -12.86
CA MET A 124 9.65 -6.07 -13.95
C MET A 124 8.91 -6.93 -14.99
N ALA A 125 8.05 -7.87 -14.55
CA ALA A 125 7.23 -8.68 -15.45
C ALA A 125 6.24 -7.83 -16.26
N VAL A 126 5.55 -6.89 -15.59
CA VAL A 126 4.68 -5.93 -16.27
C VAL A 126 5.45 -5.13 -17.33
N ARG A 127 6.63 -4.61 -16.98
CA ARG A 127 7.45 -3.84 -17.90
C ARG A 127 7.96 -4.69 -19.08
N ALA A 128 8.40 -5.91 -18.82
CA ALA A 128 8.86 -6.82 -19.88
C ALA A 128 7.75 -7.10 -20.90
N ARG A 129 6.51 -7.37 -20.44
CA ARG A 129 5.33 -7.51 -21.30
C ARG A 129 5.07 -6.25 -22.13
N ASP A 130 5.09 -5.08 -21.49
CA ASP A 130 4.79 -3.79 -22.14
C ASP A 130 5.85 -3.39 -23.19
N GLU A 131 7.09 -3.87 -23.03
CA GLU A 131 8.18 -3.77 -24.04
C GLU A 131 8.07 -4.84 -25.15
N GLY A 132 7.05 -5.70 -25.09
CA GLY A 132 6.86 -6.77 -26.09
C GLY A 132 7.86 -7.92 -25.96
N LEU A 133 8.53 -8.06 -24.81
CA LEU A 133 9.39 -9.21 -24.54
C LEU A 133 8.55 -10.44 -24.26
N ARG A 134 9.05 -11.60 -24.69
CA ARG A 134 8.30 -12.86 -24.58
C ARG A 134 8.57 -13.60 -23.29
N ARG A 135 9.78 -13.44 -22.72
CA ARG A 135 10.24 -14.22 -21.56
C ARG A 135 10.85 -13.33 -20.47
N LEU A 136 10.64 -13.75 -19.25
CA LEU A 136 11.34 -13.20 -18.08
C LEU A 136 11.99 -14.38 -17.33
N VAL A 137 13.33 -14.39 -17.29
CA VAL A 137 14.13 -15.36 -16.54
C VAL A 137 14.52 -14.74 -15.21
N LEU A 138 14.20 -15.43 -14.11
CA LEU A 138 14.41 -14.93 -12.76
C LEU A 138 14.59 -16.10 -11.75
N PRO A 139 14.96 -15.81 -10.49
CA PRO A 139 15.08 -16.86 -9.47
C PRO A 139 13.78 -17.63 -9.24
N ALA A 140 13.87 -18.95 -9.13
CA ALA A 140 12.71 -19.83 -8.92
C ALA A 140 11.80 -19.38 -7.76
N GLY A 141 12.39 -18.83 -6.68
CA GLY A 141 11.65 -18.28 -5.54
C GLY A 141 10.77 -17.06 -5.86
N ASN A 142 11.01 -16.39 -6.99
CA ASN A 142 10.21 -15.24 -7.44
C ASN A 142 9.21 -15.59 -8.54
N ALA A 143 9.31 -16.78 -9.15
CA ALA A 143 8.60 -17.10 -10.37
C ALA A 143 7.08 -17.00 -10.22
N ARG A 144 6.53 -17.47 -9.10
CA ARG A 144 5.09 -17.42 -8.82
C ARG A 144 4.54 -16.00 -8.69
N GLU A 145 5.35 -15.07 -8.12
CA GLU A 145 4.98 -13.67 -7.99
C GLU A 145 4.85 -12.99 -9.36
N ALA A 146 5.82 -13.23 -10.25
CA ALA A 146 5.83 -12.64 -11.58
C ALA A 146 4.81 -13.30 -12.54
N ALA A 147 4.50 -14.60 -12.36
CA ALA A 147 3.60 -15.37 -13.21
C ALA A 147 2.15 -14.89 -13.22
N VAL A 148 1.75 -13.97 -12.32
CA VAL A 148 0.42 -13.34 -12.33
C VAL A 148 0.23 -12.37 -13.50
N VAL A 149 1.33 -12.01 -14.18
CA VAL A 149 1.29 -11.13 -15.35
C VAL A 149 1.05 -11.99 -16.60
N GLU A 150 -0.13 -11.86 -17.16
CA GLU A 150 -0.48 -12.54 -18.40
C GLU A 150 0.29 -11.97 -19.61
N GLY A 151 0.54 -12.79 -20.61
CA GLY A 151 1.17 -12.39 -21.87
C GLY A 151 2.71 -12.39 -21.85
N ILE A 152 3.33 -12.98 -20.82
CA ILE A 152 4.77 -13.20 -20.73
C ILE A 152 5.08 -14.56 -20.09
N ASP A 153 6.04 -15.30 -20.64
CA ASP A 153 6.51 -16.56 -20.06
C ASP A 153 7.53 -16.28 -18.94
N VAL A 154 7.17 -16.63 -17.72
CA VAL A 154 8.03 -16.46 -16.55
C VAL A 154 8.78 -17.77 -16.27
N LEU A 155 10.10 -17.74 -16.41
CA LEU A 155 10.97 -18.90 -16.27
C LEU A 155 11.80 -18.81 -15.00
N GLY A 156 11.47 -19.66 -14.01
CA GLY A 156 12.15 -19.68 -12.71
C GLY A 156 13.35 -20.62 -12.72
N ALA A 157 14.55 -20.09 -12.54
CA ALA A 157 15.79 -20.86 -12.47
C ALA A 157 16.38 -20.87 -11.05
N GLY A 158 16.98 -21.98 -10.65
CA GLY A 158 17.67 -22.15 -9.36
C GLY A 158 19.14 -21.72 -9.40
N SER A 159 19.77 -21.76 -10.59
CA SER A 159 21.20 -21.53 -10.74
C SER A 159 21.58 -20.96 -12.11
N LEU A 160 22.79 -20.40 -12.19
CA LEU A 160 23.39 -19.94 -13.46
C LEU A 160 23.54 -21.09 -14.45
N LYS A 161 23.85 -22.32 -13.99
CA LYS A 161 23.95 -23.51 -14.86
C LYS A 161 22.63 -23.82 -15.56
N GLU A 162 21.51 -23.75 -14.84
CA GLU A 162 20.18 -23.96 -15.41
C GLU A 162 19.85 -22.90 -16.47
N VAL A 163 20.22 -21.64 -16.22
CA VAL A 163 20.02 -20.55 -17.21
C VAL A 163 20.88 -20.79 -18.45
N MET A 164 22.14 -21.24 -18.30
CA MET A 164 23.02 -21.59 -19.42
C MET A 164 22.44 -22.73 -20.25
N ALA A 165 22.00 -23.82 -19.61
CA ALA A 165 21.39 -24.97 -20.25
C ALA A 165 20.11 -24.60 -21.01
N LEU A 166 19.25 -23.73 -20.42
CA LEU A 166 18.08 -23.18 -21.08
C LEU A 166 18.44 -22.40 -22.36
N LEU A 167 19.43 -21.51 -22.28
CA LEU A 167 19.82 -20.64 -23.40
C LEU A 167 20.52 -21.41 -24.52
N ASN A 168 21.18 -22.52 -24.20
CA ASN A 168 21.82 -23.43 -25.18
C ASN A 168 20.84 -24.48 -25.74
N GLY A 169 19.58 -24.50 -25.27
CA GLY A 169 18.61 -25.51 -25.69
C GLY A 169 18.91 -26.93 -25.16
N GLU A 170 19.74 -27.04 -24.13
CA GLU A 170 20.12 -28.31 -23.48
C GLU A 170 19.09 -28.74 -22.43
N ALA A 171 18.31 -27.78 -21.88
CA ALA A 171 17.24 -28.01 -20.93
C ALA A 171 16.06 -27.06 -21.19
N GLU A 172 14.87 -27.49 -20.80
CA GLU A 172 13.67 -26.67 -20.84
C GLU A 172 13.24 -26.32 -19.42
N ILE A 173 12.91 -25.04 -19.19
CA ILE A 173 12.26 -24.58 -17.96
C ILE A 173 10.80 -24.33 -18.28
N VAL A 174 9.91 -25.08 -17.62
CA VAL A 174 8.47 -24.89 -17.78
C VAL A 174 8.07 -23.52 -17.24
N PRO A 175 7.32 -22.71 -18.00
CA PRO A 175 6.84 -21.44 -17.52
C PRO A 175 6.05 -21.60 -16.21
N ALA A 176 6.37 -20.75 -15.25
CA ALA A 176 5.67 -20.74 -13.97
C ALA A 176 4.21 -20.34 -14.19
N VAL A 177 3.31 -21.11 -13.60
CA VAL A 177 1.91 -20.73 -13.51
C VAL A 177 1.68 -19.93 -12.23
N PRO A 178 0.72 -18.99 -12.22
CA PRO A 178 0.28 -18.38 -10.98
C PRO A 178 0.00 -19.50 -9.99
N GLY A 179 0.47 -19.36 -8.74
CA GLY A 179 0.21 -20.40 -7.75
C GLY A 179 -1.25 -20.79 -7.80
N ALA A 180 -1.59 -22.07 -7.57
CA ALA A 180 -2.96 -22.54 -7.40
C ALA A 180 -3.54 -21.91 -6.12
N ALA A 181 -3.52 -20.57 -6.10
CA ALA A 181 -4.21 -19.79 -5.11
C ALA A 181 -5.70 -20.06 -5.29
N GLU A 182 -6.39 -20.20 -4.18
CA GLU A 182 -7.84 -20.12 -4.10
C GLU A 182 -8.32 -19.01 -5.06
N PRO A 183 -9.40 -19.21 -5.83
CA PRO A 183 -9.88 -18.20 -6.77
C PRO A 183 -9.91 -16.83 -6.11
N PHE A 184 -9.45 -15.79 -6.80
CA PHE A 184 -9.30 -14.45 -6.26
C PHE A 184 -10.54 -13.98 -5.49
N GLU A 185 -11.73 -14.29 -6.01
CA GLU A 185 -13.01 -13.95 -5.39
C GLU A 185 -13.24 -14.66 -4.04
N VAL A 186 -12.82 -15.92 -3.93
CA VAL A 186 -12.93 -16.73 -2.71
C VAL A 186 -11.94 -16.21 -1.67
N ALA A 187 -10.69 -15.97 -2.08
CA ALA A 187 -9.65 -15.42 -1.23
C ALA A 187 -10.00 -14.01 -0.72
N ALA A 188 -10.65 -13.19 -1.55
CA ALA A 188 -11.12 -11.85 -1.19
C ALA A 188 -12.21 -11.86 -0.12
N GLY A 189 -13.00 -12.93 -0.04
CA GLY A 189 -14.08 -13.06 0.94
C GLY A 189 -13.70 -13.70 2.27
N ARG A 190 -12.53 -14.30 2.36
CA ARG A 190 -12.13 -15.09 3.53
C ARG A 190 -11.38 -14.24 4.56
N TYR A 191 -12.01 -14.00 5.69
CA TYR A 191 -11.45 -13.32 6.85
C TYR A 191 -11.59 -14.20 8.09
N GLU A 192 -10.65 -14.12 9.02
CA GLU A 192 -10.72 -14.82 10.30
C GLU A 192 -11.60 -14.07 11.29
N GLU A 193 -11.63 -12.72 11.18
CA GLU A 193 -12.44 -11.86 12.01
C GLU A 193 -13.79 -11.54 11.34
N ASP A 194 -14.85 -11.41 12.15
CA ASP A 194 -16.19 -10.99 11.70
C ASP A 194 -16.78 -9.94 12.64
N PHE A 195 -17.57 -9.00 12.11
CA PHE A 195 -18.32 -8.03 12.91
C PHE A 195 -19.39 -8.69 13.78
N ALA A 196 -19.82 -9.91 13.45
CA ALA A 196 -20.74 -10.70 14.29
C ALA A 196 -20.16 -10.99 15.68
N ASP A 197 -18.84 -11.09 15.83
CA ASP A 197 -18.18 -11.30 17.11
C ASP A 197 -18.25 -10.07 18.03
N VAL A 198 -18.51 -8.89 17.48
CA VAL A 198 -18.57 -7.64 18.22
C VAL A 198 -19.95 -7.49 18.82
N LYS A 199 -20.07 -7.68 20.13
CA LYS A 199 -21.32 -7.47 20.87
C LYS A 199 -21.52 -5.98 21.17
N GLY A 200 -22.76 -5.50 21.07
CA GLY A 200 -23.07 -4.09 21.27
C GLY A 200 -22.40 -3.15 20.25
N GLN A 201 -21.89 -2.00 20.70
CA GLN A 201 -21.11 -1.02 19.91
C GLN A 201 -21.82 -0.49 18.66
N ALA A 202 -23.15 -0.34 18.69
CA ALA A 202 -23.96 0.02 17.52
C ALA A 202 -23.48 1.31 16.82
N LEU A 203 -23.16 2.35 17.62
CA LEU A 203 -22.67 3.63 17.08
C LEU A 203 -21.32 3.49 16.37
N ALA A 204 -20.37 2.76 16.98
CA ALA A 204 -19.05 2.55 16.40
C ALA A 204 -19.11 1.68 15.13
N LYS A 205 -19.93 0.62 15.12
CA LYS A 205 -20.19 -0.21 13.93
C LYS A 205 -20.77 0.63 12.80
N ARG A 206 -21.77 1.47 13.10
CA ARG A 206 -22.38 2.37 12.13
C ARG A 206 -21.38 3.38 11.57
N ALA A 207 -20.55 3.97 12.41
CA ALA A 207 -19.48 4.87 11.97
C ALA A 207 -18.49 4.18 11.03
N LEU A 208 -18.07 2.94 11.33
CA LEU A 208 -17.17 2.17 10.47
C LEU A 208 -17.83 1.75 9.15
N GLU A 209 -19.13 1.42 9.15
CA GLU A 209 -19.91 1.18 7.93
C GLU A 209 -19.93 2.42 7.02
N ILE A 210 -20.21 3.60 7.57
CA ILE A 210 -20.20 4.86 6.83
C ILE A 210 -18.79 5.16 6.31
N ALA A 211 -17.76 4.96 7.15
CA ALA A 211 -16.38 5.15 6.75
C ALA A 211 -15.96 4.23 5.60
N ALA A 212 -16.35 2.95 5.66
CA ALA A 212 -16.12 1.98 4.60
C ALA A 212 -16.84 2.37 3.30
N ALA A 213 -18.08 2.83 3.40
CA ALA A 213 -18.88 3.22 2.25
C ALA A 213 -18.37 4.50 1.58
N GLY A 214 -17.94 5.50 2.34
CA GLY A 214 -17.52 6.80 1.81
C GLY A 214 -16.00 6.99 1.67
N GLY A 215 -15.17 6.08 2.19
CA GLY A 215 -13.73 6.25 2.27
C GLY A 215 -13.31 7.30 3.32
N HIS A 216 -14.11 7.46 4.38
CA HIS A 216 -13.88 8.48 5.41
C HIS A 216 -12.87 8.03 6.47
N ASN A 217 -12.03 8.96 6.93
CA ASN A 217 -11.11 8.75 8.03
C ASN A 217 -11.85 8.84 9.37
N VAL A 218 -11.53 7.94 10.30
CA VAL A 218 -12.23 7.81 11.59
C VAL A 218 -11.26 7.89 12.75
N LEU A 219 -11.65 8.64 13.79
CA LEU A 219 -11.01 8.62 15.10
C LEU A 219 -11.96 8.00 16.13
N MET A 220 -11.55 6.91 16.73
CA MET A 220 -12.25 6.23 17.83
C MET A 220 -11.69 6.69 19.17
N ILE A 221 -12.59 7.15 20.05
CA ILE A 221 -12.22 7.65 21.39
C ILE A 221 -12.93 6.80 22.42
N GLY A 222 -12.19 6.27 23.37
CA GLY A 222 -12.82 5.45 24.42
C GLY A 222 -11.83 4.97 25.46
N ALA A 223 -12.34 4.52 26.59
CA ALA A 223 -11.53 4.00 27.68
C ALA A 223 -10.65 2.80 27.25
N PRO A 224 -9.56 2.49 27.96
CA PRO A 224 -8.83 1.26 27.75
C PRO A 224 -9.78 0.05 27.86
N GLY A 225 -9.60 -0.92 26.95
CA GLY A 225 -10.46 -2.11 26.90
C GLY A 225 -11.86 -1.91 26.30
N SER A 226 -12.20 -0.73 25.74
CA SER A 226 -13.51 -0.51 25.10
C SER A 226 -13.69 -1.18 23.74
N GLY A 227 -12.68 -1.89 23.21
CA GLY A 227 -12.79 -2.64 21.95
C GLY A 227 -12.35 -1.90 20.69
N LYS A 228 -11.71 -0.72 20.78
CA LYS A 228 -11.25 0.09 19.63
C LYS A 228 -10.39 -0.70 18.64
N THR A 229 -9.37 -1.38 19.13
CA THR A 229 -8.45 -2.18 18.31
C THR A 229 -9.17 -3.38 17.66
N MET A 230 -10.11 -4.00 18.38
CA MET A 230 -10.95 -5.08 17.88
C MET A 230 -11.83 -4.62 16.70
N LEU A 231 -12.44 -3.46 16.82
CA LEU A 231 -13.25 -2.85 15.76
C LEU A 231 -12.40 -2.49 14.54
N ALA A 232 -11.22 -1.88 14.76
CA ALA A 232 -10.31 -1.49 13.68
C ALA A 232 -9.82 -2.68 12.85
N ARG A 233 -9.49 -3.80 13.50
CA ARG A 233 -9.05 -5.04 12.81
C ARG A 233 -10.11 -5.60 11.86
N ARG A 234 -11.40 -5.38 12.19
CA ARG A 234 -12.53 -5.84 11.37
C ARG A 234 -12.88 -4.90 10.22
N MET A 235 -12.31 -3.70 10.17
CA MET A 235 -12.57 -2.75 9.09
C MET A 235 -12.33 -3.32 7.68
N PRO A 236 -11.25 -4.09 7.40
CA PRO A 236 -11.06 -4.70 6.08
C PRO A 236 -12.16 -5.66 5.66
N THR A 237 -12.85 -6.30 6.62
CA THR A 237 -13.89 -7.30 6.33
C THR A 237 -15.16 -6.71 5.73
N ILE A 238 -15.39 -5.40 5.93
CA ILE A 238 -16.56 -4.68 5.41
C ILE A 238 -16.25 -3.77 4.23
N LEU A 239 -14.97 -3.61 3.86
CA LEU A 239 -14.58 -2.89 2.65
C LEU A 239 -14.97 -3.68 1.39
N PRO A 240 -15.26 -3.00 0.27
CA PRO A 240 -15.44 -3.67 -1.01
C PRO A 240 -14.21 -4.51 -1.39
N PRO A 241 -14.36 -5.63 -2.11
CA PRO A 241 -13.22 -6.38 -2.62
C PRO A 241 -12.33 -5.48 -3.50
N LEU A 242 -11.06 -5.84 -3.63
CA LEU A 242 -10.15 -5.16 -4.56
C LEU A 242 -10.60 -5.43 -5.99
N SER A 243 -10.60 -4.40 -6.84
CA SER A 243 -10.66 -4.62 -8.28
C SER A 243 -9.33 -5.22 -8.78
N PRO A 244 -9.29 -5.85 -9.96
CA PRO A 244 -8.04 -6.39 -10.52
C PRO A 244 -6.92 -5.33 -10.62
N GLY A 245 -7.28 -4.09 -11.00
CA GLY A 245 -6.33 -2.98 -11.06
C GLY A 245 -5.81 -2.56 -9.68
N GLU A 246 -6.69 -2.42 -8.68
CA GLU A 246 -6.29 -2.15 -7.29
C GLU A 246 -5.42 -3.27 -6.72
N ALA A 247 -5.75 -4.53 -7.02
CA ALA A 247 -4.98 -5.69 -6.58
C ALA A 247 -3.57 -5.68 -7.17
N LEU A 248 -3.44 -5.40 -8.48
CA LEU A 248 -2.15 -5.32 -9.15
C LEU A 248 -1.30 -4.18 -8.58
N GLU A 249 -1.85 -2.97 -8.44
CA GLU A 249 -1.14 -1.82 -7.89
C GLU A 249 -0.69 -2.08 -6.43
N THR A 250 -1.57 -2.61 -5.60
CA THR A 250 -1.26 -2.97 -4.22
C THR A 250 -0.16 -4.03 -4.16
N THR A 251 -0.23 -5.05 -5.02
CA THR A 251 0.78 -6.11 -5.07
C THR A 251 2.13 -5.58 -5.55
N LYS A 252 2.17 -4.65 -6.52
CA LYS A 252 3.41 -3.98 -6.95
C LYS A 252 4.11 -3.27 -5.78
N ILE A 253 3.36 -2.52 -4.94
CA ILE A 253 3.92 -1.85 -3.76
C ILE A 253 4.56 -2.87 -2.82
N HIS A 254 3.87 -3.97 -2.54
CA HIS A 254 4.37 -5.03 -1.66
C HIS A 254 5.57 -5.78 -2.27
N SER A 255 5.59 -5.99 -3.60
CA SER A 255 6.70 -6.56 -4.35
C SER A 255 7.98 -5.74 -4.20
N VAL A 256 7.89 -4.42 -4.46
CA VAL A 256 9.02 -3.48 -4.31
C VAL A 256 9.50 -3.40 -2.85
N ALA A 257 8.59 -3.47 -1.89
CA ALA A 257 8.94 -3.52 -0.46
C ALA A 257 9.60 -4.84 -0.04
N GLY A 258 9.58 -5.88 -0.89
CA GLY A 258 10.02 -7.23 -0.55
C GLY A 258 9.10 -7.92 0.46
N LYS A 259 7.83 -7.56 0.44
CA LYS A 259 6.77 -8.11 1.31
C LYS A 259 5.67 -8.84 0.51
N ALA A 260 5.90 -9.11 -0.78
CA ALA A 260 5.03 -9.99 -1.56
C ALA A 260 5.04 -11.40 -0.92
N GLY A 261 3.86 -11.97 -0.71
CA GLY A 261 3.72 -13.24 0.00
C GLY A 261 4.36 -14.40 -0.78
N VAL A 262 4.90 -15.37 -0.06
CA VAL A 262 5.51 -16.60 -0.61
C VAL A 262 4.50 -17.43 -1.43
N ALA A 263 3.19 -17.23 -1.21
CA ALA A 263 2.13 -17.97 -1.89
C ALA A 263 2.02 -17.66 -3.39
N GLY A 264 2.61 -16.55 -3.87
CA GLY A 264 2.51 -16.09 -5.26
C GLY A 264 1.06 -15.83 -5.68
N GLY A 265 0.78 -14.67 -6.21
CA GLY A 265 -0.55 -14.26 -6.62
C GLY A 265 -0.80 -12.78 -6.36
N LEU A 266 -1.87 -12.24 -6.94
CA LEU A 266 -2.34 -10.91 -6.59
C LEU A 266 -2.88 -10.89 -5.16
N MET A 267 -2.65 -9.80 -4.46
CA MET A 267 -3.28 -9.57 -3.16
C MET A 267 -4.79 -9.46 -3.35
N ALA A 268 -5.52 -10.45 -2.84
CA ALA A 268 -6.98 -10.48 -2.93
C ALA A 268 -7.66 -9.68 -1.81
N ARG A 269 -6.97 -9.46 -0.69
CA ARG A 269 -7.50 -8.75 0.48
C ARG A 269 -6.91 -7.37 0.60
N ARG A 270 -7.74 -6.43 1.06
CA ARG A 270 -7.26 -5.08 1.38
C ARG A 270 -6.26 -5.12 2.54
N PRO A 271 -5.09 -4.49 2.40
CA PRO A 271 -4.08 -4.50 3.45
C PRO A 271 -4.58 -3.81 4.73
N TYR A 272 -4.17 -4.36 5.87
CA TYR A 272 -4.32 -3.75 7.18
C TYR A 272 -2.94 -3.52 7.77
N ARG A 273 -2.58 -2.25 8.01
CA ARG A 273 -1.28 -1.88 8.58
C ARG A 273 -1.51 -1.18 9.92
N ALA A 274 -0.83 -1.67 10.95
CA ALA A 274 -0.95 -1.15 12.31
C ALA A 274 0.46 -0.93 12.90
N PRO A 275 1.17 0.12 12.49
CA PRO A 275 2.49 0.42 13.03
C PRO A 275 2.37 0.85 14.50
N HIS A 276 3.36 0.45 15.30
CA HIS A 276 3.47 0.87 16.69
C HIS A 276 3.80 2.37 16.79
N HIS A 277 3.39 3.05 17.84
CA HIS A 277 3.61 4.50 18.01
C HIS A 277 5.09 4.91 18.09
N THR A 278 6.01 3.99 18.35
CA THR A 278 7.46 4.22 18.32
C THR A 278 8.08 4.21 16.90
N ILE A 279 7.26 4.04 15.86
CA ILE A 279 7.73 4.00 14.48
C ILE A 279 8.48 5.29 14.12
N SER A 280 9.56 5.17 13.34
CA SER A 280 10.24 6.35 12.80
C SER A 280 9.48 6.95 11.61
N GLN A 281 9.69 8.24 11.35
CA GLN A 281 9.13 8.92 10.19
C GLN A 281 9.46 8.19 8.87
N VAL A 282 10.72 7.75 8.70
CA VAL A 282 11.17 7.03 7.50
C VAL A 282 10.46 5.67 7.34
N ALA A 283 10.25 4.95 8.44
CA ALA A 283 9.53 3.68 8.37
C ALA A 283 8.04 3.87 8.06
N LEU A 284 7.44 4.99 8.50
CA LEU A 284 6.04 5.30 8.22
C LEU A 284 5.81 5.71 6.77
N ILE A 285 6.57 6.68 6.24
CA ILE A 285 6.35 7.24 4.90
C ILE A 285 7.22 6.63 3.80
N GLY A 286 8.27 5.93 4.17
CA GLY A 286 9.28 5.43 3.25
C GLY A 286 10.52 6.33 3.19
N GLY A 287 11.54 5.86 2.53
CA GLY A 287 12.82 6.55 2.37
C GLY A 287 14.01 5.61 2.49
N GLY A 288 15.13 6.17 2.93
CA GLY A 288 16.43 5.47 2.97
C GLY A 288 17.38 5.95 1.89
N GLN A 289 18.54 5.31 1.77
CA GLN A 289 19.50 5.58 0.68
C GLN A 289 18.95 5.15 -0.68
N SER A 290 18.28 3.98 -0.69
CA SER A 290 17.43 3.50 -1.79
C SER A 290 15.99 3.64 -1.32
N PRO A 291 15.17 4.56 -1.88
CA PRO A 291 13.83 4.80 -1.41
C PRO A 291 12.97 3.54 -1.48
N ARG A 292 12.29 3.26 -0.38
CA ARG A 292 11.35 2.14 -0.28
C ARG A 292 10.01 2.66 0.24
N PRO A 293 8.89 2.03 -0.18
CA PRO A 293 7.59 2.37 0.37
C PRO A 293 7.52 2.09 1.87
N GLY A 294 6.95 3.03 2.64
CA GLY A 294 6.69 2.89 4.07
C GLY A 294 5.33 2.27 4.38
N GLU A 295 4.96 2.21 5.68
CA GLU A 295 3.70 1.63 6.14
C GLU A 295 2.47 2.32 5.52
N VAL A 296 2.56 3.64 5.24
CA VAL A 296 1.51 4.42 4.56
C VAL A 296 1.22 3.89 3.16
N SER A 297 2.27 3.59 2.38
CA SER A 297 2.12 3.00 1.03
C SER A 297 1.76 1.52 1.10
N LEU A 298 2.25 0.78 2.09
CA LEU A 298 1.84 -0.60 2.33
C LEU A 298 0.37 -0.75 2.74
N ALA A 299 -0.26 0.33 3.23
CA ALA A 299 -1.68 0.40 3.52
C ALA A 299 -2.54 0.81 2.30
N HIS A 300 -1.92 1.04 1.13
CA HIS A 300 -2.61 1.48 -0.08
C HIS A 300 -3.78 0.55 -0.43
N ASN A 301 -4.93 1.13 -0.79
CA ASN A 301 -6.20 0.45 -1.03
C ASN A 301 -6.74 -0.33 0.18
N GLY A 302 -6.25 -0.04 1.38
CA GLY A 302 -6.63 -0.73 2.61
C GLY A 302 -6.81 0.21 3.80
N VAL A 303 -6.37 -0.24 4.97
CA VAL A 303 -6.54 0.45 6.24
C VAL A 303 -5.19 0.71 6.90
N LEU A 304 -4.94 1.96 7.27
CA LEU A 304 -3.88 2.33 8.20
C LEU A 304 -4.51 2.54 9.58
N PHE A 305 -4.15 1.69 10.53
CA PHE A 305 -4.61 1.81 11.91
C PHE A 305 -3.50 2.40 12.79
N LEU A 306 -3.83 3.49 13.50
CA LEU A 306 -2.93 4.12 14.46
C LEU A 306 -3.57 4.04 15.85
N ASP A 307 -3.12 3.10 16.66
CA ASP A 307 -3.55 3.00 18.06
C ASP A 307 -2.76 4.00 18.92
N GLU A 308 -3.38 4.45 20.00
CA GLU A 308 -2.77 5.43 20.92
C GLU A 308 -2.25 6.68 20.18
N LEU A 309 -3.06 7.25 19.30
CA LEU A 309 -2.69 8.34 18.39
C LEU A 309 -1.87 9.48 19.06
N PRO A 310 -2.18 9.97 20.28
CA PRO A 310 -1.41 11.02 20.94
C PRO A 310 0.01 10.60 21.39
N GLU A 311 0.33 9.31 21.37
CA GLU A 311 1.65 8.80 21.76
C GLU A 311 2.64 8.76 20.60
N PHE A 312 2.18 8.92 19.36
CA PHE A 312 3.05 9.09 18.21
C PHE A 312 3.82 10.42 18.30
N GLY A 313 5.08 10.41 17.89
CA GLY A 313 5.85 11.63 17.76
C GLY A 313 5.18 12.66 16.86
N ARG A 314 5.14 13.93 17.25
CA ARG A 314 4.47 15.00 16.50
C ARG A 314 4.92 15.07 15.04
N SER A 315 6.24 14.96 14.79
CA SER A 315 6.81 14.95 13.43
C SER A 315 6.33 13.76 12.60
N VAL A 316 6.05 12.61 13.23
CA VAL A 316 5.52 11.41 12.60
C VAL A 316 4.06 11.58 12.20
N LEU A 317 3.27 12.29 13.01
CA LEU A 317 1.87 12.59 12.68
C LEU A 317 1.73 13.64 11.58
N GLU A 318 2.59 14.66 11.57
CA GLU A 318 2.52 15.75 10.59
C GLU A 318 2.75 15.28 9.14
N VAL A 319 3.58 14.25 8.93
CA VAL A 319 3.82 13.72 7.57
C VAL A 319 2.63 12.99 6.97
N LEU A 320 1.64 12.59 7.78
CA LEU A 320 0.40 11.98 7.29
C LEU A 320 -0.51 12.98 6.56
N ARG A 321 -0.27 14.29 6.72
CA ARG A 321 -1.11 15.34 6.12
C ARG A 321 -1.14 15.25 4.59
N GLN A 322 0.01 14.99 3.97
CA GLN A 322 0.10 14.87 2.52
C GLN A 322 -0.69 13.64 2.00
N PRO A 323 -0.44 12.41 2.44
CA PRO A 323 -1.15 11.25 1.89
C PRO A 323 -2.65 11.23 2.22
N LEU A 324 -3.08 11.86 3.30
CA LEU A 324 -4.53 11.99 3.60
C LEU A 324 -5.26 12.89 2.60
N GLU A 325 -4.58 13.89 2.02
CA GLU A 325 -5.17 14.78 1.00
C GLU A 325 -4.89 14.32 -0.43
N GLU A 326 -3.62 14.03 -0.75
CA GLU A 326 -3.17 13.77 -2.12
C GLU A 326 -3.24 12.30 -2.53
N LYS A 327 -3.51 11.38 -1.58
CA LYS A 327 -3.52 9.93 -1.80
C LYS A 327 -2.21 9.36 -2.34
N LYS A 328 -1.13 10.11 -2.18
CA LYS A 328 0.24 9.75 -2.53
C LYS A 328 1.21 10.37 -1.54
N ILE A 329 2.42 9.84 -1.50
CA ILE A 329 3.53 10.37 -0.71
C ILE A 329 4.74 10.59 -1.60
N THR A 330 5.36 11.76 -1.51
CA THR A 330 6.57 12.09 -2.25
C THR A 330 7.78 11.98 -1.33
N VAL A 331 8.69 11.08 -1.66
CA VAL A 331 9.96 10.91 -0.96
C VAL A 331 11.05 11.59 -1.77
N SER A 332 11.41 12.81 -1.36
CA SER A 332 12.46 13.59 -2.04
C SER A 332 13.81 13.47 -1.34
N ARG A 333 14.87 13.31 -2.11
CA ARG A 333 16.27 13.31 -1.68
C ARG A 333 17.09 14.16 -2.66
N ALA A 334 18.31 14.52 -2.30
CA ALA A 334 19.16 15.41 -3.08
C ALA A 334 19.35 14.99 -4.57
N LYS A 335 19.20 13.70 -4.87
CA LYS A 335 19.46 13.15 -6.21
C LYS A 335 18.22 12.60 -6.91
N TYR A 336 17.07 12.46 -6.25
CA TYR A 336 15.84 11.90 -6.82
C TYR A 336 14.60 12.26 -5.99
N SER A 337 13.47 12.25 -6.65
CA SER A 337 12.14 12.33 -6.04
C SER A 337 11.30 11.17 -6.55
N VAL A 338 10.71 10.41 -5.64
CA VAL A 338 9.90 9.24 -5.97
C VAL A 338 8.54 9.39 -5.32
N GLU A 339 7.49 9.16 -6.07
CA GLU A 339 6.12 9.13 -5.58
C GLU A 339 5.68 7.68 -5.33
N TYR A 340 5.03 7.46 -4.19
CA TYR A 340 4.38 6.19 -3.86
C TYR A 340 2.89 6.41 -3.66
N PRO A 341 2.02 5.56 -4.22
CA PRO A 341 0.60 5.59 -3.92
C PRO A 341 0.33 5.36 -2.44
N ALA A 342 -0.67 6.08 -1.90
CA ALA A 342 -1.00 6.06 -0.48
C ALA A 342 -2.50 6.33 -0.25
N ASN A 343 -3.36 5.69 -1.05
CA ASN A 343 -4.80 5.78 -0.90
C ASN A 343 -5.28 4.75 0.13
N PHE A 344 -5.31 5.13 1.39
CA PHE A 344 -5.79 4.31 2.51
C PHE A 344 -6.91 5.00 3.26
N THR A 345 -7.69 4.22 4.02
CA THR A 345 -8.59 4.74 5.04
C THR A 345 -7.84 4.78 6.37
N LEU A 346 -7.74 5.97 6.97
CA LEU A 346 -7.17 6.12 8.31
C LEU A 346 -8.22 5.73 9.35
N VAL A 347 -7.90 4.75 10.16
CA VAL A 347 -8.61 4.46 11.41
C VAL A 347 -7.65 4.75 12.54
N ALA A 348 -7.96 5.72 13.38
CA ALA A 348 -7.14 6.07 14.54
C ALA A 348 -7.90 5.76 15.83
N ALA A 349 -7.17 5.44 16.88
CA ALA A 349 -7.75 5.22 18.20
C ALA A 349 -6.99 6.00 19.27
N MET A 350 -7.69 6.49 20.26
CA MET A 350 -7.09 7.16 21.41
C MET A 350 -7.93 6.99 22.67
N ASN A 351 -7.31 7.20 23.81
CA ASN A 351 -8.02 7.36 25.07
C ASN A 351 -8.53 8.81 25.20
N PRO A 352 -9.58 9.06 26.01
CA PRO A 352 -10.15 10.40 26.17
C PRO A 352 -9.25 11.34 27.00
N CYS A 353 -8.30 10.79 27.77
CA CYS A 353 -7.36 11.52 28.61
C CYS A 353 -6.17 10.60 28.99
N PRO A 354 -5.12 11.09 29.65
CA PRO A 354 -3.99 10.24 30.08
C PRO A 354 -4.36 9.06 30.97
N CYS A 355 -5.34 9.19 31.90
CA CYS A 355 -5.78 8.06 32.72
C CYS A 355 -6.80 7.16 31.98
N GLY A 356 -7.38 7.63 30.87
CA GLY A 356 -8.32 6.88 30.04
C GLY A 356 -9.79 6.94 30.49
N TYR A 357 -10.14 7.66 31.53
CA TYR A 357 -11.49 7.61 32.14
C TYR A 357 -12.25 8.95 32.09
N TYR A 358 -11.84 9.93 31.32
CA TYR A 358 -12.60 11.15 31.14
C TYR A 358 -13.97 10.85 30.52
N ASN A 359 -15.06 11.35 31.16
CA ASN A 359 -16.44 11.04 30.81
C ASN A 359 -16.83 9.55 30.90
N HIS A 360 -16.11 8.74 31.67
CA HIS A 360 -16.44 7.33 31.82
C HIS A 360 -17.64 7.16 32.78
N PRO A 361 -18.69 6.35 32.41
CA PRO A 361 -19.93 6.26 33.20
C PRO A 361 -19.75 5.62 34.59
N ALA A 362 -18.73 4.77 34.79
CA ALA A 362 -18.52 3.97 35.99
C ALA A 362 -17.19 4.22 36.71
N ARG A 363 -16.30 5.05 36.15
CA ARG A 363 -14.99 5.35 36.77
C ARG A 363 -14.70 6.83 36.70
N GLU A 364 -14.23 7.40 37.80
CA GLU A 364 -13.88 8.80 37.90
C GLU A 364 -12.52 9.09 37.23
N CYS A 365 -12.46 10.20 36.51
CA CYS A 365 -11.23 10.69 35.90
C CYS A 365 -10.40 11.45 36.94
N VAL A 366 -9.12 11.06 37.10
CA VAL A 366 -8.17 11.70 38.04
C VAL A 366 -7.33 12.78 37.39
N CYS A 367 -7.53 13.05 36.11
CA CYS A 367 -6.75 14.05 35.37
C CYS A 367 -7.25 15.46 35.63
N SER A 368 -6.34 16.42 35.85
CA SER A 368 -6.69 17.83 35.83
C SER A 368 -7.12 18.29 34.42
N PRO A 369 -8.02 19.30 34.31
CA PRO A 369 -8.42 19.82 32.99
C PRO A 369 -7.23 20.21 32.10
N GLY A 370 -6.20 20.86 32.66
CA GLY A 370 -4.98 21.21 31.94
C GLY A 370 -4.18 19.99 31.45
N SER A 371 -4.25 18.85 32.13
CA SER A 371 -3.64 17.59 31.70
C SER A 371 -4.39 16.99 30.51
N VAL A 372 -5.73 16.99 30.55
CA VAL A 372 -6.57 16.53 29.43
C VAL A 372 -6.33 17.39 28.20
N HIS A 373 -6.36 18.72 28.36
CA HIS A 373 -6.10 19.63 27.23
C HIS A 373 -4.72 19.43 26.61
N ARG A 374 -3.67 19.27 27.41
CA ARG A 374 -2.30 19.01 26.95
C ARG A 374 -2.16 17.68 26.22
N TYR A 375 -2.89 16.66 26.66
CA TYR A 375 -2.94 15.37 25.99
C TYR A 375 -3.61 15.47 24.60
N MET A 376 -4.75 16.14 24.51
CA MET A 376 -5.47 16.35 23.25
C MET A 376 -4.65 17.23 22.28
N SER A 377 -3.92 18.24 22.76
CA SER A 377 -3.12 19.14 21.92
C SER A 377 -1.86 18.50 21.30
N ARG A 378 -1.53 17.26 21.66
CA ARG A 378 -0.49 16.48 20.97
C ARG A 378 -0.85 16.23 19.50
N ILE A 379 -2.15 16.11 19.20
CA ILE A 379 -2.65 16.01 17.83
C ILE A 379 -2.89 17.42 17.32
N SER A 380 -2.25 17.79 16.21
CA SER A 380 -2.42 19.13 15.65
C SER A 380 -3.82 19.35 15.07
N GLY A 381 -4.31 20.59 15.18
CA GLY A 381 -5.58 20.97 14.54
C GLY A 381 -5.65 20.61 13.05
N PRO A 382 -4.59 20.93 12.24
CA PRO A 382 -4.56 20.54 10.83
C PRO A 382 -4.66 19.04 10.55
N LEU A 383 -4.20 18.17 11.45
CA LEU A 383 -4.40 16.73 11.31
C LEU A 383 -5.83 16.32 11.69
N MET A 384 -6.37 16.88 12.77
CA MET A 384 -7.76 16.66 13.20
C MET A 384 -8.75 17.09 12.10
N ASP A 385 -8.48 18.20 11.44
CA ASP A 385 -9.27 18.68 10.28
C ASP A 385 -9.32 17.66 9.12
N ARG A 386 -8.40 16.69 9.05
CA ARG A 386 -8.34 15.65 8.00
C ARG A 386 -9.01 14.34 8.40
N ILE A 387 -9.44 14.24 9.64
CA ILE A 387 -10.25 13.12 10.13
C ILE A 387 -11.72 13.51 9.97
N ASP A 388 -12.46 12.73 9.21
CA ASP A 388 -13.85 13.06 8.84
C ASP A 388 -14.83 12.82 9.96
N MET A 389 -14.61 11.76 10.75
CA MET A 389 -15.54 11.27 11.75
C MET A 389 -14.84 11.01 13.09
N HIS A 390 -15.45 11.45 14.18
CA HIS A 390 -15.05 11.16 15.55
C HIS A 390 -16.15 10.33 16.21
N VAL A 391 -15.82 9.19 16.78
CA VAL A 391 -16.80 8.30 17.40
C VAL A 391 -16.37 7.89 18.81
N GLU A 392 -17.26 8.01 19.76
CA GLU A 392 -17.05 7.52 21.11
C GLU A 392 -17.34 6.02 21.18
N VAL A 393 -16.39 5.26 21.72
CA VAL A 393 -16.48 3.81 21.91
C VAL A 393 -16.64 3.55 23.41
N THR A 394 -17.88 3.28 23.82
CA THR A 394 -18.20 3.01 25.22
C THR A 394 -17.89 1.55 25.59
N PRO A 395 -17.40 1.27 26.81
CA PRO A 395 -17.22 -0.10 27.25
C PRO A 395 -18.57 -0.85 27.30
N VAL A 396 -18.57 -2.10 26.82
CA VAL A 396 -19.72 -3.00 26.92
C VAL A 396 -19.75 -3.62 28.33
N SER A 397 -20.88 -3.63 28.99
CA SER A 397 -21.00 -4.23 30.31
C SER A 397 -20.90 -5.76 30.28
N ALA A 398 -20.48 -6.39 31.40
CA ALA A 398 -20.40 -7.84 31.47
C ALA A 398 -21.78 -8.51 31.24
N ALA A 399 -22.87 -7.86 31.68
CA ALA A 399 -24.24 -8.31 31.45
C ALA A 399 -24.56 -8.31 29.94
N GLU A 400 -24.26 -7.24 29.23
CA GLU A 400 -24.44 -7.16 27.76
C GLU A 400 -23.59 -8.19 27.03
N LEU A 401 -22.34 -8.43 27.48
CA LEU A 401 -21.48 -9.45 26.89
C LEU A 401 -22.02 -10.86 27.02
N SER A 402 -22.72 -11.17 28.15
CA SER A 402 -23.26 -12.50 28.41
C SER A 402 -24.60 -12.75 27.72
N THR A 403 -25.43 -11.71 27.54
CA THR A 403 -26.81 -11.83 27.06
C THR A 403 -27.01 -11.41 25.61
N ALA A 404 -26.07 -10.64 25.02
CA ALA A 404 -26.22 -10.14 23.67
C ALA A 404 -26.14 -11.28 22.63
N ALA A 405 -27.09 -11.29 21.70
CA ALA A 405 -27.03 -12.11 20.49
C ALA A 405 -25.78 -11.75 19.66
N PRO A 406 -25.32 -12.65 18.77
CA PRO A 406 -24.29 -12.32 17.81
C PRO A 406 -24.64 -11.03 17.05
N GLY A 407 -23.63 -10.22 16.78
CA GLY A 407 -23.80 -8.99 15.99
C GLY A 407 -24.15 -9.28 14.53
N GLU A 408 -24.40 -8.24 13.77
CA GLU A 408 -24.55 -8.35 12.31
C GLU A 408 -23.24 -8.80 11.67
N SER A 409 -23.32 -9.71 10.68
CA SER A 409 -22.13 -10.25 10.02
C SER A 409 -21.41 -9.22 9.12
N SER A 410 -20.11 -9.33 9.01
CA SER A 410 -19.30 -8.55 8.06
C SER A 410 -19.83 -8.64 6.62
N ALA A 411 -20.33 -9.80 6.23
CA ALA A 411 -20.89 -10.00 4.89
C ALA A 411 -22.13 -9.14 4.63
N ALA A 412 -23.05 -9.04 5.61
CA ALA A 412 -24.25 -8.21 5.50
C ALA A 412 -23.91 -6.72 5.42
N ILE A 413 -23.00 -6.24 6.28
CA ILE A 413 -22.52 -4.85 6.26
C ILE A 413 -21.81 -4.56 4.92
N ARG A 414 -20.91 -5.45 4.47
CA ARG A 414 -20.18 -5.30 3.21
C ARG A 414 -21.12 -5.20 2.01
N ALA A 415 -22.21 -5.96 1.99
CA ALA A 415 -23.19 -5.89 0.91
C ALA A 415 -23.83 -4.50 0.78
N ARG A 416 -24.12 -3.81 1.92
CA ARG A 416 -24.61 -2.41 1.90
C ARG A 416 -23.52 -1.43 1.44
N VAL A 417 -22.31 -1.63 1.94
CA VAL A 417 -21.14 -0.82 1.55
C VAL A 417 -20.87 -0.92 0.05
N VAL A 418 -20.91 -2.14 -0.52
CA VAL A 418 -20.71 -2.36 -1.97
C VAL A 418 -21.78 -1.62 -2.78
N ARG A 419 -23.06 -1.75 -2.44
CA ARG A 419 -24.14 -1.01 -3.11
C ARG A 419 -23.94 0.51 -3.09
N ALA A 420 -23.56 1.07 -1.93
CA ALA A 420 -23.26 2.50 -1.84
C ALA A 420 -22.05 2.91 -2.70
N ARG A 421 -21.03 2.06 -2.82
CA ARG A 421 -19.88 2.28 -3.69
C ARG A 421 -20.21 2.18 -5.18
N GLU A 422 -21.13 1.31 -5.56
CA GLU A 422 -21.64 1.24 -6.94
C GLU A 422 -22.33 2.53 -7.35
N VAL A 423 -23.16 3.14 -6.48
CA VAL A 423 -23.75 4.46 -6.70
C VAL A 423 -22.67 5.53 -6.89
N GLN A 424 -21.64 5.52 -6.06
CA GLN A 424 -20.50 6.44 -6.16
C GLN A 424 -19.70 6.22 -7.45
N ALA A 425 -19.49 4.97 -7.87
CA ALA A 425 -18.80 4.65 -9.12
C ALA A 425 -19.54 5.20 -10.35
N VAL A 426 -20.88 5.18 -10.34
CA VAL A 426 -21.70 5.81 -11.39
C VAL A 426 -21.59 7.34 -11.32
N ARG A 427 -21.69 7.92 -10.11
CA ARG A 427 -21.60 9.39 -9.86
C ARG A 427 -20.29 9.97 -10.35
N PHE A 428 -19.18 9.29 -10.10
CA PHE A 428 -17.83 9.77 -10.41
C PHE A 428 -17.27 9.24 -11.73
N ARG A 429 -18.13 8.66 -12.59
CA ARG A 429 -17.71 8.17 -13.91
C ARG A 429 -17.11 9.33 -14.73
N GLY A 430 -15.85 9.19 -15.14
CA GLY A 430 -15.10 10.21 -15.86
C GLY A 430 -14.36 11.24 -15.00
N ALA A 431 -14.54 11.22 -13.68
CA ALA A 431 -13.76 12.05 -12.76
C ALA A 431 -12.45 11.35 -12.41
N GLN A 432 -11.33 11.84 -12.96
CA GLN A 432 -10.01 11.24 -12.70
C GLN A 432 -9.64 11.34 -11.21
N GLY A 433 -9.24 10.23 -10.62
CA GLY A 433 -8.74 10.17 -9.26
C GLY A 433 -9.79 10.29 -8.15
N VAL A 434 -11.08 10.32 -8.48
CA VAL A 434 -12.18 10.39 -7.49
C VAL A 434 -13.00 9.10 -7.54
N TYR A 435 -12.96 8.34 -6.47
CA TYR A 435 -13.64 7.03 -6.37
C TYR A 435 -14.66 6.96 -5.24
N THR A 436 -14.63 7.93 -4.31
CA THR A 436 -15.47 7.91 -3.09
C THR A 436 -15.90 9.31 -2.70
N ASN A 437 -16.97 9.39 -1.91
CA ASN A 437 -17.49 10.67 -1.44
C ASN A 437 -16.46 11.50 -0.64
N ALA A 438 -15.57 10.84 0.12
CA ALA A 438 -14.52 11.56 0.85
C ALA A 438 -13.56 12.32 -0.08
N MET A 439 -13.42 11.88 -1.34
CA MET A 439 -12.52 12.48 -2.34
C MET A 439 -13.15 13.65 -3.11
N MET A 440 -14.45 13.92 -2.95
CA MET A 440 -15.12 15.02 -3.64
C MET A 440 -14.40 16.37 -3.41
N ASN A 441 -14.22 17.12 -4.48
CA ASN A 441 -13.77 18.51 -4.43
C ASN A 441 -14.95 19.47 -4.18
N ALA A 442 -14.67 20.77 -4.02
CA ALA A 442 -15.69 21.79 -3.75
C ALA A 442 -16.76 21.92 -4.84
N ALA A 443 -16.42 21.67 -6.11
CA ALA A 443 -17.41 21.70 -7.20
C ALA A 443 -18.39 20.52 -7.09
N MET A 444 -17.87 19.32 -6.87
CA MET A 444 -18.67 18.12 -6.66
C MET A 444 -19.54 18.19 -5.41
N LEU A 445 -19.03 18.81 -4.33
CA LEU A 445 -19.85 19.06 -3.12
C LEU A 445 -21.09 19.91 -3.45
N ARG A 446 -20.92 20.98 -4.19
CA ARG A 446 -22.04 21.84 -4.62
C ARG A 446 -23.02 21.11 -5.53
N GLU A 447 -22.56 20.15 -6.30
CA GLU A 447 -23.38 19.38 -7.24
C GLU A 447 -24.14 18.25 -6.54
N TYR A 448 -23.44 17.41 -5.75
CA TYR A 448 -23.98 16.15 -5.23
C TYR A 448 -24.44 16.20 -3.76
N CYS A 449 -24.08 17.25 -3.02
CA CYS A 449 -24.37 17.38 -1.60
C CYS A 449 -25.25 18.60 -1.27
N ARG A 450 -26.13 19.01 -2.20
CA ARG A 450 -27.03 20.16 -1.98
C ARG A 450 -27.98 19.86 -0.81
N PRO A 451 -27.88 20.56 0.33
CA PRO A 451 -28.84 20.42 1.41
C PRO A 451 -30.17 21.10 1.00
N ASP A 452 -31.29 20.51 1.42
CA ASP A 452 -32.57 21.19 1.40
C ASP A 452 -32.62 22.30 2.47
N ALA A 453 -33.69 23.11 2.48
CA ALA A 453 -33.82 24.23 3.41
C ALA A 453 -33.74 23.79 4.90
N ALA A 454 -34.29 22.63 5.25
CA ALA A 454 -34.26 22.10 6.59
C ALA A 454 -32.85 21.64 6.98
N SER A 455 -32.17 20.95 6.09
CA SER A 455 -30.77 20.51 6.25
C SER A 455 -29.81 21.69 6.37
N ALA A 456 -30.02 22.75 5.54
CA ALA A 456 -29.20 23.96 5.57
C ALA A 456 -29.36 24.69 6.93
N ALA A 457 -30.58 24.89 7.39
CA ALA A 457 -30.86 25.52 8.69
C ALA A 457 -30.33 24.71 9.89
N LEU A 458 -30.33 23.37 9.79
CA LEU A 458 -29.74 22.50 10.81
C LEU A 458 -28.22 22.66 10.83
N LEU A 459 -27.58 22.67 9.67
CA LEU A 459 -26.15 22.78 9.53
C LEU A 459 -25.63 24.15 9.99
N GLU A 460 -26.33 25.26 9.65
CA GLU A 460 -26.03 26.62 10.10
C GLU A 460 -26.05 26.71 11.64
N ARG A 461 -27.10 26.21 12.27
CA ARG A 461 -27.20 26.14 13.75
C ARG A 461 -26.10 25.29 14.38
N ALA A 462 -25.70 24.19 13.73
CA ALA A 462 -24.61 23.36 14.21
C ALA A 462 -23.26 24.09 14.11
N MET A 463 -23.03 24.80 12.98
CA MET A 463 -21.84 25.62 12.76
C MET A 463 -21.65 26.66 13.87
N GLU A 464 -22.71 27.43 14.16
CA GLU A 464 -22.69 28.44 15.21
C GLU A 464 -22.50 27.83 16.61
N ARG A 465 -23.34 26.83 16.96
CA ARG A 465 -23.35 26.24 18.32
C ARG A 465 -22.07 25.49 18.67
N LEU A 466 -21.48 24.81 17.69
CA LEU A 466 -20.27 23.98 17.86
C LEU A 466 -19.00 24.69 17.42
N ASN A 467 -19.09 25.95 16.94
CA ASN A 467 -17.98 26.74 16.40
C ASN A 467 -17.16 25.95 15.36
N LEU A 468 -17.84 25.35 14.38
CA LEU A 468 -17.24 24.49 13.37
C LEU A 468 -16.55 25.33 12.29
N SER A 469 -15.43 24.82 11.77
CA SER A 469 -14.72 25.44 10.65
C SER A 469 -15.43 25.16 9.31
N ALA A 470 -15.11 25.96 8.26
CA ALA A 470 -15.58 25.69 6.90
C ALA A 470 -15.17 24.29 6.39
N ARG A 471 -14.03 23.76 6.84
CA ARG A 471 -13.60 22.38 6.52
C ARG A 471 -14.49 21.35 7.19
N ALA A 472 -14.92 21.59 8.43
CA ALA A 472 -15.88 20.72 9.12
C ALA A 472 -17.22 20.67 8.41
N TYR A 473 -17.69 21.83 7.86
CA TYR A 473 -18.88 21.91 7.02
C TYR A 473 -18.79 20.96 5.81
N ASP A 474 -17.71 21.05 5.03
CA ASP A 474 -17.50 20.18 3.86
C ASP A 474 -17.46 18.70 4.26
N ARG A 475 -16.83 18.37 5.40
CA ARG A 475 -16.76 16.99 5.92
C ARG A 475 -18.13 16.45 6.29
N ILE A 476 -18.93 17.25 7.00
CA ILE A 476 -20.30 16.87 7.37
C ILE A 476 -21.12 16.57 6.11
N LEU A 477 -21.02 17.39 5.07
CA LEU A 477 -21.74 17.16 3.83
C LEU A 477 -21.31 15.88 3.10
N LYS A 478 -20.00 15.59 3.06
CA LYS A 478 -19.47 14.33 2.49
C LYS A 478 -19.98 13.10 3.22
N VAL A 479 -19.98 13.16 4.56
CA VAL A 479 -20.49 12.08 5.42
C VAL A 479 -22.02 11.94 5.25
N ALA A 480 -22.77 13.04 5.24
CA ALA A 480 -24.22 13.04 5.02
C ALA A 480 -24.59 12.44 3.66
N ARG A 481 -23.83 12.77 2.58
CA ARG A 481 -24.02 12.14 1.27
C ARG A 481 -23.80 10.63 1.31
N THR A 482 -22.79 10.17 2.05
CA THR A 482 -22.53 8.74 2.22
C THR A 482 -23.64 8.03 2.98
N ILE A 483 -24.19 8.67 4.01
CA ILE A 483 -25.34 8.14 4.77
C ILE A 483 -26.57 8.01 3.85
N ALA A 484 -26.83 9.03 3.00
CA ALA A 484 -27.90 8.98 2.01
C ALA A 484 -27.68 7.86 0.97
N ASP A 485 -26.43 7.64 0.49
CA ASP A 485 -26.10 6.55 -0.43
C ASP A 485 -26.35 5.17 0.21
N LEU A 486 -25.95 4.98 1.48
CA LEU A 486 -26.23 3.75 2.23
C LEU A 486 -27.72 3.48 2.41
N ALA A 487 -28.52 4.53 2.48
CA ALA A 487 -29.97 4.47 2.59
C ALA A 487 -30.67 4.41 1.20
N GLY A 488 -29.92 4.39 0.10
CA GLY A 488 -30.45 4.34 -1.26
C GLY A 488 -31.19 5.61 -1.69
N ARG A 489 -30.84 6.78 -1.15
CA ARG A 489 -31.47 8.07 -1.49
C ARG A 489 -30.61 8.92 -2.42
N ASP A 490 -31.26 9.53 -3.40
CA ASP A 490 -30.60 10.43 -4.36
C ASP A 490 -30.27 11.81 -3.75
N THR A 491 -31.03 12.25 -2.75
CA THR A 491 -30.87 13.53 -2.07
C THR A 491 -30.45 13.36 -0.61
N VAL A 492 -29.72 14.34 -0.09
CA VAL A 492 -29.33 14.41 1.31
C VAL A 492 -30.47 14.97 2.14
N ALA A 493 -30.99 14.22 3.11
CA ALA A 493 -32.06 14.62 4.00
C ALA A 493 -31.54 15.21 5.31
N ALA A 494 -32.39 15.93 6.04
CA ALA A 494 -32.04 16.50 7.35
C ALA A 494 -31.60 15.44 8.38
N ALA A 495 -32.14 14.23 8.32
CA ALA A 495 -31.71 13.11 9.16
C ALA A 495 -30.26 12.69 8.89
N ASP A 496 -29.81 12.73 7.62
CA ASP A 496 -28.45 12.38 7.24
C ASP A 496 -27.44 13.41 7.75
N VAL A 497 -27.82 14.70 7.67
CA VAL A 497 -27.03 15.81 8.21
C VAL A 497 -26.96 15.73 9.73
N ALA A 498 -28.07 15.40 10.40
CA ALA A 498 -28.10 15.25 11.84
C ALA A 498 -27.20 14.08 12.33
N GLU A 499 -27.25 12.93 11.63
CA GLU A 499 -26.35 11.81 11.91
C GLU A 499 -24.88 12.21 11.67
N ALA A 500 -24.57 12.88 10.57
CA ALA A 500 -23.21 13.32 10.23
C ALA A 500 -22.62 14.32 11.24
N ILE A 501 -23.43 15.25 11.77
CA ILE A 501 -23.02 16.20 12.83
C ILE A 501 -22.60 15.47 14.11
N ASN A 502 -23.26 14.37 14.46
CA ASN A 502 -22.92 13.61 15.67
C ASN A 502 -21.50 13.01 15.61
N TYR A 503 -20.96 12.80 14.42
CA TYR A 503 -19.58 12.33 14.23
C TYR A 503 -18.53 13.44 14.30
N ARG A 504 -18.88 14.64 14.78
CA ARG A 504 -17.95 15.75 15.01
C ARG A 504 -17.83 16.13 16.50
N SER A 505 -17.84 15.13 17.36
CA SER A 505 -17.89 15.32 18.83
C SER A 505 -16.70 16.08 19.41
N LEU A 506 -15.50 15.94 18.84
CA LEU A 506 -14.30 16.64 19.32
C LEU A 506 -14.21 18.11 18.88
N ASP A 507 -14.97 18.53 17.87
CA ASP A 507 -15.03 19.93 17.46
C ASP A 507 -15.84 20.79 18.46
N ARG A 508 -16.59 20.13 19.35
CA ARG A 508 -17.24 20.80 20.48
C ARG A 508 -16.13 21.35 21.39
N GLY A 509 -15.90 22.66 21.40
CA GLY A 509 -14.82 23.34 22.12
C GLY A 509 -14.75 23.14 23.65
N ASN A 510 -15.46 22.14 24.19
CA ASN A 510 -15.61 21.81 25.60
C ASN A 510 -14.87 20.52 26.03
N TRP A 511 -14.15 19.85 25.11
CA TRP A 511 -13.41 18.65 25.50
C TRP A 511 -12.24 19.02 26.41
N GLY A 512 -12.32 18.62 27.69
CA GLY A 512 -11.28 18.92 28.68
C GLY A 512 -11.43 20.26 29.41
N ARG A 513 -12.57 20.95 29.28
CA ARG A 513 -12.95 22.12 30.10
C ARG A 513 -13.77 21.74 31.32
#